data_736ee94d93789e068861becd7537b44f
#
_entry.id   736ee94d93789e068861becd7537b44f
#
_cell.length_a   1.000
_cell.length_b   1.000
_cell.length_c   1.000
_cell.angle_alpha   90.00
_cell.angle_beta   90.00
_cell.angle_gamma   90.00
#
_symmetry.space_group_name_H-M   'P 1'
#
loop_
_entity.id
_entity.type
_entity.pdbx_description
1 polymer ?
#
loop_
_entity_poly.entity_id
_entity_poly.type
_entity_poly.pdbx_seq_one_letter_code
_entity_poly.pdbx_strand_id
1 'polypeptide(L)'
;KEKVTYVGHFTNSKQIKKIETTNIEKLIENNDFGYWMRTGNKSTNDGTGQRYEQVFHQSEMKNEKRIISHARNESTIDRVIGKDGKKYSISEAVEKKIDWIQIDIGFLSEQEKDTVLNLCKYAVVNGSHTVMGEIMGGKSKPIIGIPIYDEHTNNIKWAHEKNLGVLAIKTSQVTHAISKIKENYEEFEGNLNEFSKNFVPNGAENSAKIAAEI
;
A
#
# COMPACT_ATOMS: atom_id res chain seq x y z
N LYS A 1 -4.20 -17.49 -36.92
CA LYS A 1 -3.51 -16.85 -35.78
C LYS A 1 -4.60 -16.22 -34.95
N GLU A 2 -4.88 -16.73 -33.76
CA GLU A 2 -5.79 -16.09 -32.81
C GLU A 2 -5.26 -14.68 -32.46
N LYS A 3 -6.11 -13.69 -32.55
CA LYS A 3 -5.76 -12.32 -32.17
C LYS A 3 -5.85 -12.22 -30.64
N VAL A 4 -4.71 -12.04 -29.96
CA VAL A 4 -4.70 -11.71 -28.55
C VAL A 4 -4.82 -10.20 -28.42
N THR A 5 -5.81 -9.74 -27.67
CA THR A 5 -6.05 -8.33 -27.40
C THR A 5 -5.75 -8.03 -25.94
N TYR A 6 -4.84 -7.06 -25.68
CA TYR A 6 -4.58 -6.59 -24.33
C TYR A 6 -5.71 -5.66 -23.88
N VAL A 7 -6.39 -6.03 -22.81
CA VAL A 7 -7.57 -5.30 -22.27
C VAL A 7 -7.24 -4.37 -21.12
N GLY A 8 -6.02 -4.39 -20.64
CA GLY A 8 -5.58 -3.59 -19.49
C GLY A 8 -5.65 -4.33 -18.17
N HIS A 9 -5.40 -3.61 -17.09
CA HIS A 9 -5.38 -4.14 -15.73
C HIS A 9 -6.79 -4.16 -15.12
N PHE A 10 -7.10 -5.23 -14.38
CA PHE A 10 -8.36 -5.36 -13.64
C PHE A 10 -8.26 -4.58 -12.32
N THR A 11 -8.33 -3.27 -12.40
CA THR A 11 -8.29 -2.37 -11.26
C THR A 11 -9.63 -1.64 -11.11
N ASN A 12 -9.98 -1.28 -9.89
CA ASN A 12 -11.16 -0.47 -9.65
C ASN A 12 -10.78 1.01 -9.83
N SER A 13 -11.12 1.59 -11.00
CA SER A 13 -10.83 2.98 -11.35
C SER A 13 -12.00 3.93 -11.12
N LYS A 14 -13.08 3.45 -10.49
CA LYS A 14 -14.22 4.33 -10.17
C LYS A 14 -13.71 5.45 -9.27
N GLN A 15 -13.96 6.70 -9.68
CA GLN A 15 -13.78 7.83 -8.79
C GLN A 15 -14.71 7.65 -7.60
N ILE A 16 -14.12 7.47 -6.43
CA ILE A 16 -14.86 7.34 -5.18
C ILE A 16 -15.38 8.75 -4.85
N LYS A 17 -16.70 8.90 -4.81
CA LYS A 17 -17.30 10.16 -4.33
C LYS A 17 -16.97 10.29 -2.85
N LYS A 18 -16.18 11.31 -2.50
CA LYS A 18 -15.93 11.67 -1.11
C LYS A 18 -17.23 12.17 -0.51
N ILE A 19 -17.74 11.45 0.51
CA ILE A 19 -19.01 11.79 1.17
C ILE A 19 -18.72 12.74 2.35
N GLU A 20 -17.78 12.34 3.23
CA GLU A 20 -17.35 13.11 4.40
C GLU A 20 -15.87 12.86 4.68
N THR A 21 -15.21 13.77 5.40
CA THR A 21 -13.83 13.57 5.85
C THR A 21 -13.81 12.62 7.04
N THR A 22 -13.19 11.46 6.89
CA THR A 22 -13.10 10.45 7.94
C THR A 22 -12.10 10.84 9.03
N ASN A 23 -12.17 10.19 10.19
CA ASN A 23 -11.20 10.42 11.26
C ASN A 23 -9.77 10.00 10.87
N ILE A 24 -9.64 8.98 10.01
CA ILE A 24 -8.33 8.56 9.48
C ILE A 24 -7.75 9.68 8.61
N GLU A 25 -8.54 10.24 7.70
CA GLU A 25 -8.12 11.35 6.85
C GLU A 25 -7.60 12.54 7.68
N LYS A 26 -8.29 12.90 8.76
CA LYS A 26 -7.88 13.99 9.68
C LYS A 26 -6.53 13.70 10.38
N LEU A 27 -6.25 12.42 10.69
CA LEU A 27 -5.01 12.03 11.35
C LEU A 27 -3.81 12.03 10.41
N ILE A 28 -4.01 11.70 9.13
CA ILE A 28 -2.92 11.49 8.18
C ILE A 28 -2.59 12.74 7.36
N GLU A 29 -3.48 13.72 7.34
CA GLU A 29 -3.27 14.99 6.65
C GLU A 29 -1.95 15.63 7.10
N ASN A 30 -1.11 16.03 6.14
CA ASN A 30 0.21 16.63 6.37
C ASN A 30 1.24 15.74 7.10
N ASN A 31 1.10 14.43 7.03
CA ASN A 31 2.06 13.50 7.59
C ASN A 31 2.77 12.68 6.50
N ASP A 32 4.08 12.52 6.65
CA ASP A 32 4.84 11.55 5.86
C ASP A 32 4.76 10.18 6.52
N PHE A 33 4.25 9.17 5.81
CA PHE A 33 4.09 7.82 6.34
C PHE A 33 4.20 6.74 5.26
N GLY A 34 4.51 5.53 5.68
CA GLY A 34 4.42 4.33 4.85
C GLY A 34 3.09 3.61 5.06
N TYR A 35 2.51 3.07 4.00
CA TYR A 35 1.32 2.24 4.08
C TYR A 35 1.70 0.75 4.00
N TRP A 36 1.35 -0.02 5.01
CA TRP A 36 1.67 -1.44 5.14
C TRP A 36 0.41 -2.27 4.95
N MET A 37 0.31 -2.92 3.81
CA MET A 37 -0.87 -3.68 3.44
C MET A 37 -0.68 -5.17 3.75
N ARG A 38 -1.48 -5.70 4.66
CA ARG A 38 -1.62 -7.13 4.87
C ARG A 38 -2.75 -7.62 3.98
N THR A 39 -2.43 -8.55 3.08
CA THR A 39 -3.38 -9.10 2.10
C THR A 39 -3.31 -10.62 2.09
N GLY A 40 -4.36 -11.26 1.58
CA GLY A 40 -4.46 -12.69 1.44
C GLY A 40 -5.40 -13.35 2.45
N ASN A 41 -5.38 -14.69 2.49
CA ASN A 41 -6.13 -15.46 3.48
C ASN A 41 -5.52 -15.35 4.88
N LYS A 42 -6.17 -15.92 5.89
CA LYS A 42 -5.71 -15.84 7.29
C LYS A 42 -4.26 -16.31 7.44
N SER A 43 -3.89 -17.45 6.85
CA SER A 43 -2.52 -17.98 6.93
C SER A 43 -1.49 -17.05 6.30
N THR A 44 -1.76 -16.54 5.11
CA THR A 44 -0.91 -15.58 4.41
C THR A 44 -0.79 -14.27 5.18
N ASN A 45 -1.89 -13.80 5.75
CA ASN A 45 -1.95 -12.59 6.55
C ASN A 45 -1.13 -12.73 7.84
N ASP A 46 -1.24 -13.86 8.53
CA ASP A 46 -0.47 -14.12 9.75
C ASP A 46 1.04 -14.18 9.47
N GLY A 47 1.46 -14.82 8.37
CA GLY A 47 2.85 -14.83 7.94
C GLY A 47 3.39 -13.42 7.59
N THR A 48 2.60 -12.60 6.91
CA THR A 48 2.93 -11.21 6.63
C THR A 48 3.02 -10.40 7.93
N GLY A 49 2.10 -10.62 8.86
CA GLY A 49 2.09 -9.96 10.16
C GLY A 49 3.35 -10.23 10.97
N GLN A 50 3.78 -11.48 11.06
CA GLN A 50 5.01 -11.84 11.76
C GLN A 50 6.24 -11.14 11.15
N ARG A 51 6.33 -11.06 9.83
CA ARG A 51 7.40 -10.32 9.14
C ARG A 51 7.35 -8.83 9.45
N TYR A 52 6.17 -8.22 9.48
CA TYR A 52 6.03 -6.81 9.83
C TYR A 52 6.47 -6.55 11.28
N GLU A 53 6.05 -7.39 12.23
CA GLU A 53 6.47 -7.29 13.62
C GLU A 53 7.99 -7.34 13.77
N GLN A 54 8.65 -8.27 13.08
CA GLN A 54 10.10 -8.37 13.09
C GLN A 54 10.79 -7.10 12.57
N VAL A 55 10.22 -6.43 11.57
CA VAL A 55 10.74 -5.15 11.07
C VAL A 55 10.58 -4.05 12.12
N PHE A 56 9.42 -3.98 12.78
CA PHE A 56 9.14 -2.90 13.74
C PHE A 56 10.01 -2.95 15.01
N HIS A 57 10.62 -4.09 15.31
CA HIS A 57 11.59 -4.22 16.39
C HIS A 57 12.98 -3.63 16.04
N GLN A 58 13.22 -3.29 14.78
CA GLN A 58 14.48 -2.66 14.38
C GLN A 58 14.54 -1.20 14.86
N SER A 59 15.70 -0.79 15.35
CA SER A 59 15.88 0.55 15.96
C SER A 59 15.54 1.70 15.02
N GLU A 60 15.83 1.50 13.73
CA GLU A 60 15.61 2.47 12.65
C GLU A 60 14.12 2.76 12.41
N MET A 61 13.25 1.82 12.79
CA MET A 61 11.80 1.97 12.62
C MET A 61 11.11 2.78 13.72
N LYS A 62 11.82 3.17 14.78
CA LYS A 62 11.21 3.88 15.92
C LYS A 62 10.51 5.18 15.54
N ASN A 63 11.06 5.90 14.56
CA ASN A 63 10.53 7.19 14.12
C ASN A 63 9.79 7.11 12.78
N GLU A 64 9.63 5.91 12.21
CA GLU A 64 8.98 5.71 10.93
C GLU A 64 7.46 5.65 11.12
N LYS A 65 6.76 6.70 10.70
CA LYS A 65 5.29 6.73 10.73
C LYS A 65 4.72 5.71 9.75
N ARG A 66 3.72 4.96 10.20
CA ARG A 66 3.11 3.90 9.40
C ARG A 66 1.64 3.68 9.68
N ILE A 67 0.91 3.32 8.64
CA ILE A 67 -0.45 2.79 8.74
C ILE A 67 -0.40 1.32 8.36
N ILE A 68 -0.97 0.45 9.18
CA ILE A 68 -1.04 -0.98 8.94
C ILE A 68 -2.49 -1.37 8.76
N SER A 69 -2.85 -1.81 7.55
CA SER A 69 -4.15 -2.44 7.28
C SER A 69 -4.04 -3.95 7.50
N HIS A 70 -4.83 -4.47 8.42
CA HIS A 70 -4.80 -5.88 8.81
C HIS A 70 -5.69 -6.79 7.96
N ALA A 71 -6.50 -6.22 7.06
CA ALA A 71 -7.49 -6.93 6.24
C ALA A 71 -8.41 -7.84 7.08
N ARG A 72 -8.80 -7.37 8.27
CA ARG A 72 -9.67 -8.07 9.22
C ARG A 72 -10.76 -7.11 9.71
N ASN A 73 -12.00 -7.53 9.60
CA ASN A 73 -13.14 -6.76 10.10
C ASN A 73 -13.34 -6.99 11.62
N GLU A 74 -12.34 -6.63 12.41
CA GLU A 74 -12.34 -6.74 13.87
C GLU A 74 -12.09 -5.34 14.45
N SER A 75 -13.12 -4.71 15.00
CA SER A 75 -13.04 -3.36 15.58
C SER A 75 -12.04 -3.24 16.75
N THR A 76 -11.64 -4.34 17.36
CA THR A 76 -10.61 -4.40 18.41
C THR A 76 -9.19 -4.12 17.91
N ILE A 77 -8.98 -4.11 16.58
CA ILE A 77 -7.67 -3.85 15.97
C ILE A 77 -7.43 -2.34 15.84
N ASP A 78 -8.49 -1.56 15.61
CA ASP A 78 -8.38 -0.14 15.31
C ASP A 78 -7.81 0.64 16.49
N ARG A 79 -6.60 1.17 16.32
CA ARG A 79 -5.91 1.94 17.34
C ARG A 79 -4.82 2.83 16.76
N VAL A 80 -4.52 3.87 17.49
CA VAL A 80 -3.41 4.77 17.23
C VAL A 80 -2.35 4.59 18.33
N ILE A 81 -1.11 4.44 17.95
CA ILE A 81 0.03 4.41 18.87
C ILE A 81 0.73 5.76 18.77
N GLY A 82 0.72 6.51 19.86
CA GLY A 82 1.41 7.80 19.96
C GLY A 82 2.93 7.62 20.06
N LYS A 83 3.69 8.67 19.79
CA LYS A 83 5.14 8.70 20.05
C LYS A 83 5.48 8.53 21.53
N ASP A 84 4.52 8.80 22.42
CA ASP A 84 4.61 8.54 23.85
C ASP A 84 4.47 7.05 24.21
N GLY A 85 4.26 6.18 23.21
CA GLY A 85 4.06 4.75 23.39
C GLY A 85 2.66 4.34 23.85
N LYS A 86 1.76 5.29 24.10
CA LYS A 86 0.39 4.99 24.53
C LYS A 86 -0.50 4.64 23.35
N LYS A 87 -1.56 3.90 23.64
CA LYS A 87 -2.60 3.50 22.71
C LYS A 87 -3.83 4.36 22.89
N TYR A 88 -4.39 4.81 21.77
CA TYR A 88 -5.57 5.66 21.71
C TYR A 88 -6.57 5.04 20.72
N SER A 89 -7.85 5.30 20.91
CA SER A 89 -8.82 5.12 19.82
C SER A 89 -8.58 6.17 18.72
N ILE A 90 -9.08 5.90 17.51
CA ILE A 90 -8.93 6.84 16.39
C ILE A 90 -9.58 8.18 16.73
N SER A 91 -10.77 8.17 17.35
CA SER A 91 -11.49 9.38 17.74
C SER A 91 -10.74 10.21 18.77
N GLU A 92 -10.20 9.57 19.81
CA GLU A 92 -9.37 10.24 20.83
C GLU A 92 -8.10 10.85 20.22
N ALA A 93 -7.48 10.15 19.28
CA ALA A 93 -6.26 10.63 18.63
C ALA A 93 -6.52 11.88 17.78
N VAL A 94 -7.68 11.95 17.11
CA VAL A 94 -8.12 13.14 16.37
C VAL A 94 -8.40 14.31 17.34
N GLU A 95 -9.22 14.05 18.38
CA GLU A 95 -9.63 15.07 19.34
C GLU A 95 -8.43 15.68 20.07
N LYS A 96 -7.51 14.82 20.55
CA LYS A 96 -6.33 15.23 21.30
C LYS A 96 -5.14 15.64 20.42
N LYS A 97 -5.27 15.56 19.07
CA LYS A 97 -4.19 15.84 18.10
C LYS A 97 -2.91 15.08 18.43
N ILE A 98 -3.03 13.77 18.64
CA ILE A 98 -1.90 12.92 19.04
C ILE A 98 -0.84 12.88 17.95
N ASP A 99 0.42 13.16 18.30
CA ASP A 99 1.56 12.88 17.42
C ASP A 99 1.82 11.36 17.41
N TRP A 100 1.30 10.72 16.38
CA TRP A 100 1.28 9.27 16.24
C TRP A 100 2.52 8.74 15.52
N ILE A 101 2.82 7.47 15.76
CA ILE A 101 3.87 6.73 15.05
C ILE A 101 3.29 5.54 14.28
N GLN A 102 2.18 4.98 14.74
CA GLN A 102 1.54 3.86 14.07
C GLN A 102 0.02 3.96 14.20
N ILE A 103 -0.67 3.64 13.12
CA ILE A 103 -2.12 3.45 13.09
C ILE A 103 -2.38 2.02 12.63
N ASP A 104 -2.99 1.20 13.47
CA ASP A 104 -3.49 -0.12 13.12
C ASP A 104 -4.96 -0.01 12.74
N ILE A 105 -5.33 -0.53 11.58
CA ILE A 105 -6.69 -0.56 11.05
C ILE A 105 -7.05 -1.98 10.66
N GLY A 106 -8.18 -2.47 11.14
CA GLY A 106 -8.71 -3.78 10.76
C GLY A 106 -9.09 -3.81 9.29
N PHE A 107 -9.89 -2.85 8.86
CA PHE A 107 -10.33 -2.71 7.47
C PHE A 107 -10.54 -1.24 7.11
N LEU A 108 -9.95 -0.80 6.02
CA LEU A 108 -10.19 0.52 5.44
C LEU A 108 -11.38 0.46 4.48
N SER A 109 -12.30 1.41 4.57
CA SER A 109 -13.27 1.65 3.51
C SER A 109 -12.56 2.01 2.20
N GLU A 110 -13.25 1.89 1.06
CA GLU A 110 -12.67 2.26 -0.24
C GLU A 110 -12.17 3.72 -0.25
N GLN A 111 -12.94 4.64 0.34
CA GLN A 111 -12.56 6.05 0.46
C GLN A 111 -11.29 6.24 1.29
N GLU A 112 -11.23 5.62 2.47
CA GLU A 112 -10.06 5.72 3.34
C GLU A 112 -8.82 5.10 2.70
N LYS A 113 -8.96 3.93 2.06
CA LYS A 113 -7.87 3.30 1.32
C LYS A 113 -7.36 4.19 0.20
N ASP A 114 -8.27 4.81 -0.57
CA ASP A 114 -7.91 5.74 -1.63
C ASP A 114 -7.12 6.93 -1.09
N THR A 115 -7.59 7.54 0.01
CA THR A 115 -6.91 8.66 0.66
C THR A 115 -5.54 8.25 1.22
N VAL A 116 -5.45 7.11 1.90
CA VAL A 116 -4.19 6.58 2.43
C VAL A 116 -3.18 6.35 1.31
N LEU A 117 -3.58 5.72 0.21
CA LEU A 117 -2.71 5.47 -0.94
C LEU A 117 -2.29 6.76 -1.67
N ASN A 118 -3.15 7.77 -1.72
CA ASN A 118 -2.80 9.06 -2.31
C ASN A 118 -1.75 9.82 -1.48
N LEU A 119 -1.81 9.72 -0.15
CA LEU A 119 -0.98 10.49 0.77
C LEU A 119 0.30 9.77 1.21
N CYS A 120 0.33 8.44 1.20
CA CYS A 120 1.52 7.70 1.63
C CYS A 120 2.73 7.98 0.73
N LYS A 121 3.94 7.89 1.31
CA LYS A 121 5.20 8.02 0.56
C LYS A 121 5.56 6.73 -0.17
N TYR A 122 5.24 5.59 0.40
CA TYR A 122 5.47 4.26 -0.20
C TYR A 122 4.46 3.26 0.38
N ALA A 123 4.29 2.14 -0.31
CA ALA A 123 3.48 1.05 0.20
C ALA A 123 4.31 -0.23 0.38
N VAL A 124 4.11 -0.92 1.50
CA VAL A 124 4.71 -2.25 1.76
C VAL A 124 3.66 -3.31 1.45
N VAL A 125 3.99 -4.20 0.54
CA VAL A 125 3.06 -5.17 -0.04
C VAL A 125 3.69 -6.55 -0.19
N ASN A 126 2.87 -7.58 -0.39
CA ASN A 126 3.34 -8.94 -0.63
C ASN A 126 3.71 -9.24 -2.09
N GLY A 127 3.36 -8.36 -3.04
CA GLY A 127 3.69 -8.53 -4.45
C GLY A 127 2.59 -9.16 -5.31
N SER A 128 1.35 -9.20 -4.83
CA SER A 128 0.19 -9.58 -5.65
C SER A 128 0.05 -8.62 -6.83
N HIS A 129 -0.12 -9.15 -8.04
CA HIS A 129 -0.19 -8.38 -9.28
C HIS A 129 -1.27 -7.29 -9.25
N THR A 130 -2.47 -7.60 -8.77
CA THR A 130 -3.59 -6.65 -8.68
C THR A 130 -3.26 -5.48 -7.76
N VAL A 131 -2.69 -5.76 -6.58
CA VAL A 131 -2.29 -4.75 -5.59
C VAL A 131 -1.19 -3.86 -6.14
N MET A 132 -0.18 -4.44 -6.78
CA MET A 132 0.92 -3.68 -7.39
C MET A 132 0.41 -2.77 -8.51
N GLY A 133 -0.50 -3.27 -9.36
CA GLY A 133 -1.13 -2.47 -10.43
C GLY A 133 -1.92 -1.28 -9.87
N GLU A 134 -2.70 -1.49 -8.82
CA GLU A 134 -3.45 -0.42 -8.14
C GLU A 134 -2.53 0.66 -7.57
N ILE A 135 -1.44 0.26 -6.91
CA ILE A 135 -0.54 1.20 -6.22
C ILE A 135 0.39 1.90 -7.19
N MET A 136 1.10 1.16 -8.04
CA MET A 136 2.08 1.74 -8.96
C MET A 136 1.42 2.43 -10.15
N GLY A 137 0.44 1.78 -10.79
CA GLY A 137 -0.24 2.31 -11.96
C GLY A 137 -1.34 3.30 -11.62
N GLY A 138 -2.13 3.00 -10.59
CA GLY A 138 -3.28 3.82 -10.20
C GLY A 138 -2.93 5.01 -9.30
N LYS A 139 -1.87 4.92 -8.50
CA LYS A 139 -1.49 5.94 -7.50
C LYS A 139 -0.08 6.48 -7.64
N SER A 140 0.70 5.96 -8.56
CA SER A 140 2.11 6.33 -8.77
C SER A 140 2.94 6.31 -7.47
N LYS A 141 2.73 5.28 -6.64
CA LYS A 141 3.47 5.13 -5.38
C LYS A 141 4.50 4.01 -5.47
N PRO A 142 5.73 4.24 -4.99
CA PRO A 142 6.74 3.19 -4.95
C PRO A 142 6.36 2.10 -3.94
N ILE A 143 6.71 0.86 -4.27
CA ILE A 143 6.43 -0.28 -3.42
C ILE A 143 7.70 -0.84 -2.77
N ILE A 144 7.54 -1.38 -1.56
CA ILE A 144 8.51 -2.29 -0.94
C ILE A 144 7.83 -3.65 -0.89
N GLY A 145 8.37 -4.59 -1.65
CA GLY A 145 7.80 -5.91 -1.75
C GLY A 145 8.41 -6.88 -0.75
N ILE A 146 7.59 -7.50 0.08
CA ILE A 146 7.95 -8.61 0.98
C ILE A 146 7.23 -9.86 0.48
N PRO A 147 7.83 -10.65 -0.45
CA PRO A 147 7.13 -11.73 -1.12
C PRO A 147 6.84 -12.90 -0.16
N ILE A 148 5.75 -13.61 -0.43
CA ILE A 148 5.32 -14.81 0.30
C ILE A 148 5.47 -16.05 -0.59
N TYR A 149 5.26 -15.88 -1.90
CA TYR A 149 5.31 -16.92 -2.93
C TYR A 149 6.27 -16.52 -4.06
N ASP A 150 6.66 -17.48 -4.88
CA ASP A 150 7.55 -17.26 -6.03
C ASP A 150 6.96 -16.27 -7.04
N GLU A 151 5.65 -16.35 -7.30
CA GLU A 151 4.96 -15.37 -8.15
C GLU A 151 5.15 -13.95 -7.64
N HIS A 152 4.95 -13.74 -6.34
CA HIS A 152 5.15 -12.44 -5.71
C HIS A 152 6.58 -11.95 -5.85
N THR A 153 7.55 -12.86 -5.69
CA THR A 153 8.98 -12.54 -5.87
C THR A 153 9.26 -12.07 -7.29
N ASN A 154 8.73 -12.75 -8.30
CA ASN A 154 8.92 -12.38 -9.70
C ASN A 154 8.29 -11.02 -10.03
N ASN A 155 7.07 -10.76 -9.54
CA ASN A 155 6.38 -9.49 -9.74
C ASN A 155 7.16 -8.32 -9.13
N ILE A 156 7.64 -8.49 -7.88
CA ILE A 156 8.39 -7.43 -7.20
C ILE A 156 9.77 -7.24 -7.83
N LYS A 157 10.43 -8.34 -8.25
CA LYS A 157 11.71 -8.28 -8.97
C LYS A 157 11.59 -7.45 -10.23
N TRP A 158 10.53 -7.66 -11.02
CA TRP A 158 10.23 -6.86 -12.19
C TRP A 158 10.08 -5.37 -11.85
N ALA A 159 9.32 -5.04 -10.80
CA ALA A 159 9.16 -3.65 -10.36
C ALA A 159 10.49 -3.04 -9.89
N HIS A 160 11.32 -3.83 -9.21
CA HIS A 160 12.65 -3.41 -8.75
C HIS A 160 13.59 -3.11 -9.93
N GLU A 161 13.61 -3.97 -10.94
CA GLU A 161 14.43 -3.80 -12.16
C GLU A 161 14.02 -2.56 -12.98
N LYS A 162 12.77 -2.11 -12.83
CA LYS A 162 12.23 -0.90 -13.46
C LYS A 162 12.30 0.36 -12.58
N ASN A 163 12.92 0.28 -11.41
CA ASN A 163 12.93 1.36 -10.41
C ASN A 163 11.53 1.89 -10.06
N LEU A 164 10.54 0.98 -9.98
CA LEU A 164 9.18 1.29 -9.52
C LEU A 164 8.98 0.90 -8.05
N GLY A 165 9.94 0.21 -7.46
CA GLY A 165 9.90 -0.28 -6.10
C GLY A 165 11.17 -1.00 -5.69
N VAL A 166 11.18 -1.56 -4.49
CA VAL A 166 12.33 -2.28 -3.92
C VAL A 166 11.92 -3.67 -3.44
N LEU A 167 12.68 -4.69 -3.81
CA LEU A 167 12.50 -6.05 -3.31
C LEU A 167 13.22 -6.22 -1.96
N ALA A 168 12.46 -6.64 -0.94
CA ALA A 168 12.96 -6.97 0.39
C ALA A 168 12.63 -8.43 0.73
N ILE A 169 13.53 -9.34 0.42
CA ILE A 169 13.36 -10.78 0.72
C ILE A 169 13.48 -11.05 2.22
N LYS A 170 14.39 -10.34 2.89
CA LYS A 170 14.63 -10.44 4.33
C LYS A 170 14.10 -9.21 5.05
N THR A 171 13.61 -9.39 6.27
CA THR A 171 13.12 -8.30 7.12
C THR A 171 14.16 -7.21 7.35
N SER A 172 15.44 -7.58 7.48
CA SER A 172 16.56 -6.64 7.61
C SER A 172 16.78 -5.73 6.38
N GLN A 173 16.21 -6.05 5.24
CA GLN A 173 16.30 -5.23 4.03
C GLN A 173 15.22 -4.15 3.95
N VAL A 174 14.17 -4.24 4.78
CA VAL A 174 13.03 -3.32 4.68
C VAL A 174 13.41 -1.89 5.10
N THR A 175 14.16 -1.73 6.19
CA THR A 175 14.66 -0.42 6.61
C THR A 175 15.55 0.23 5.56
N HIS A 176 16.46 -0.55 4.97
CA HIS A 176 17.28 -0.07 3.85
C HIS A 176 16.42 0.30 2.62
N ALA A 177 15.38 -0.49 2.31
CA ALA A 177 14.46 -0.20 1.21
C ALA A 177 13.69 1.12 1.44
N ILE A 178 13.26 1.38 2.69
CA ILE A 178 12.61 2.64 3.06
C ILE A 178 13.57 3.81 2.86
N SER A 179 14.80 3.72 3.38
CA SER A 179 15.82 4.75 3.20
C SER A 179 16.10 5.01 1.71
N LYS A 180 16.29 3.94 0.92
CA LYS A 180 16.53 4.04 -0.53
C LYS A 180 15.41 4.80 -1.24
N ILE A 181 14.13 4.48 -0.93
CA ILE A 181 13.00 5.18 -1.54
C ILE A 181 12.98 6.66 -1.12
N LYS A 182 13.19 6.96 0.16
CA LYS A 182 13.16 8.35 0.65
C LYS A 182 14.28 9.21 0.07
N GLU A 183 15.49 8.66 0.00
CA GLU A 183 16.67 9.34 -0.54
C GLU A 183 16.56 9.61 -2.05
N ASN A 184 15.86 8.74 -2.78
CA ASN A 184 15.73 8.82 -4.24
C ASN A 184 14.25 8.99 -4.67
N TYR A 185 13.43 9.64 -3.84
CA TYR A 185 11.98 9.70 -4.05
C TYR A 185 11.60 10.29 -5.42
N GLU A 186 12.25 11.36 -5.84
CA GLU A 186 11.99 12.02 -7.13
C GLU A 186 12.24 11.09 -8.32
N GLU A 187 13.27 10.25 -8.25
CA GLU A 187 13.56 9.25 -9.28
C GLU A 187 12.45 8.19 -9.36
N PHE A 188 12.05 7.64 -8.20
CA PHE A 188 10.94 6.68 -8.14
C PHE A 188 9.64 7.29 -8.65
N GLU A 189 9.32 8.50 -8.23
CA GLU A 189 8.12 9.21 -8.65
C GLU A 189 8.13 9.49 -10.16
N GLY A 190 9.26 9.90 -10.73
CA GLY A 190 9.43 10.12 -12.17
C GLY A 190 9.17 8.84 -12.97
N ASN A 191 9.76 7.71 -12.55
CA ASN A 191 9.57 6.42 -13.21
C ASN A 191 8.13 5.91 -13.08
N LEU A 192 7.50 6.10 -11.93
CA LEU A 192 6.10 5.72 -11.70
C LEU A 192 5.13 6.57 -12.51
N ASN A 193 5.39 7.86 -12.64
CA ASN A 193 4.59 8.75 -13.48
C ASN A 193 4.70 8.35 -14.96
N GLU A 194 5.87 7.94 -15.43
CA GLU A 194 6.03 7.43 -16.79
C GLU A 194 5.33 6.08 -16.97
N PHE A 195 5.46 5.18 -15.98
CA PHE A 195 4.75 3.91 -15.98
C PHE A 195 3.24 4.10 -16.01
N SER A 196 2.70 5.01 -15.18
CA SER A 196 1.25 5.24 -15.08
C SER A 196 0.64 5.85 -16.34
N LYS A 197 1.39 6.60 -17.16
CA LYS A 197 0.91 7.08 -18.46
C LYS A 197 0.57 5.94 -19.42
N ASN A 198 1.29 4.84 -19.32
CA ASN A 198 1.09 3.64 -20.15
C ASN A 198 0.21 2.58 -19.46
N PHE A 199 -0.25 2.88 -18.25
CA PHE A 199 -1.11 1.99 -17.50
C PHE A 199 -2.54 2.06 -18.02
N VAL A 200 -3.05 0.95 -18.55
CA VAL A 200 -4.41 0.84 -19.04
C VAL A 200 -5.31 0.28 -17.93
N PRO A 201 -6.11 1.12 -17.27
CA PRO A 201 -7.05 0.68 -16.22
C PRO A 201 -8.28 0.01 -16.85
N ASN A 202 -9.20 -0.45 -15.99
CA ASN A 202 -10.53 -0.92 -16.41
C ASN A 202 -10.52 -2.18 -17.31
N GLY A 203 -9.58 -3.10 -17.12
CA GLY A 203 -9.50 -4.32 -17.90
C GLY A 203 -10.82 -5.12 -17.95
N ALA A 204 -11.59 -5.15 -16.84
CA ALA A 204 -12.89 -5.81 -16.80
C ALA A 204 -13.92 -5.15 -17.73
N GLU A 205 -14.01 -3.81 -17.71
CA GLU A 205 -14.91 -3.05 -18.60
C GLU A 205 -14.50 -3.18 -20.08
N ASN A 206 -13.20 -3.09 -20.34
CA ASN A 206 -12.65 -3.27 -21.68
C ASN A 206 -12.92 -4.68 -22.21
N SER A 207 -12.76 -5.72 -21.36
CA SER A 207 -13.11 -7.10 -21.73
C SER A 207 -14.59 -7.25 -22.06
N ALA A 208 -15.47 -6.64 -21.25
CA ALA A 208 -16.91 -6.69 -21.49
C ALA A 208 -17.31 -6.00 -22.78
N LYS A 209 -16.69 -4.87 -23.14
CA LYS A 209 -16.92 -4.19 -24.42
C LYS A 209 -16.53 -5.08 -25.60
N ILE A 210 -15.34 -5.68 -25.57
CA ILE A 210 -14.87 -6.57 -26.63
C ILE A 210 -15.79 -7.80 -26.75
N ALA A 211 -16.21 -8.40 -25.62
CA ALA A 211 -17.13 -9.54 -25.65
C ALA A 211 -18.51 -9.19 -26.22
N ALA A 212 -18.97 -7.94 -26.09
CA ALA A 212 -20.24 -7.49 -26.66
C ALA A 212 -20.19 -7.20 -28.17
N GLU A 213 -18.98 -7.10 -28.75
CA GLU A 213 -18.75 -6.86 -30.18
C GLU A 213 -18.57 -8.15 -31.00
N ILE A 214 -18.49 -9.32 -30.32
CA ILE A 214 -18.38 -10.67 -30.91
C ILE A 214 -19.76 -11.31 -31.06
#